data_33ed5cb398e700c56ecd326bfe7b2fe7
#
_entry.id   33ed5cb398e700c56ecd326bfe7b2fe7
#
_cell.length_a   1.000
_cell.length_b   1.000
_cell.length_c   1.000
_cell.angle_alpha   90.00
_cell.angle_beta   90.00
_cell.angle_gamma   90.00
#
_symmetry.space_group_name_H-M   'P 1'
#
loop_
_entity.id
_entity.type
_entity.pdbx_description
1 polymer ?
#
loop_
_entity_poly.entity_id
_entity_poly.type
_entity_poly.pdbx_seq_one_letter_code
_entity_poly.pdbx_strand_id
1 'polypeptide(L)'
;GTVGFPLPGINVRITNPKNGEKLGVDKIGMIEIKGGNVFSGYWKMKKQTNSSFTKDGFFVTGDLGKFSSDGYLSIIGRDKDLIISGGLNVYPKEVEILLDQNPNVKESAVIGVPHRDFGEAVVAIIVADNKKNLEIEITSSIKNKLANFKKPKKIIFISELPRNAMGKVQKQKLRNIYNNLFD
;
A
#
# COMPACT_ATOMS: atom_id res chain seq x y z
N GLY A 1 -3.99 -3.16 -12.35
CA GLY A 1 -3.95 -4.51 -12.90
C GLY A 1 -4.52 -5.54 -11.93
N THR A 2 -4.80 -6.72 -12.42
CA THR A 2 -5.30 -7.85 -11.64
C THR A 2 -4.23 -8.94 -11.54
N VAL A 3 -4.31 -9.79 -10.51
CA VAL A 3 -3.46 -10.98 -10.35
C VAL A 3 -4.17 -12.26 -10.82
N GLY A 4 -5.35 -12.13 -11.46
CA GLY A 4 -6.09 -13.24 -12.02
C GLY A 4 -7.07 -13.88 -11.04
N PHE A 5 -7.29 -15.19 -11.21
CA PHE A 5 -8.17 -16.01 -10.39
C PHE A 5 -7.37 -16.89 -9.42
N PRO A 6 -7.96 -17.30 -8.29
CA PRO A 6 -7.38 -18.33 -7.45
C PRO A 6 -7.16 -19.63 -8.23
N LEU A 7 -6.04 -20.30 -8.00
CA LEU A 7 -5.80 -21.62 -8.59
C LEU A 7 -6.80 -22.66 -8.05
N PRO A 8 -7.08 -23.75 -8.79
CA PRO A 8 -7.91 -24.85 -8.29
C PRO A 8 -7.42 -25.36 -6.92
N GLY A 9 -8.34 -25.53 -5.99
CA GLY A 9 -8.03 -25.96 -4.61
C GLY A 9 -7.52 -24.85 -3.68
N ILE A 10 -7.40 -23.60 -4.15
CA ILE A 10 -7.04 -22.45 -3.35
C ILE A 10 -8.26 -21.60 -3.07
N ASN A 11 -8.57 -21.40 -1.80
CA ASN A 11 -9.63 -20.51 -1.35
C ASN A 11 -9.04 -19.14 -1.04
N VAL A 12 -9.62 -18.09 -1.62
CA VAL A 12 -9.27 -16.71 -1.33
C VAL A 12 -10.53 -15.98 -0.88
N ARG A 13 -10.41 -15.18 0.17
CA ARG A 13 -11.50 -14.30 0.61
C ARG A 13 -10.97 -12.92 0.95
N ILE A 14 -11.85 -11.93 0.88
CA ILE A 14 -11.58 -10.57 1.31
C ILE A 14 -12.35 -10.33 2.58
N THR A 15 -11.68 -9.85 3.62
CA THR A 15 -12.29 -9.61 4.93
C THR A 15 -12.04 -8.18 5.40
N ASN A 16 -12.92 -7.69 6.25
CA ASN A 16 -12.72 -6.41 6.92
C ASN A 16 -11.59 -6.56 7.95
N PRO A 17 -10.49 -5.77 7.85
CA PRO A 17 -9.34 -5.90 8.76
C PRO A 17 -9.67 -5.69 10.25
N LYS A 18 -10.80 -4.98 10.56
CA LYS A 18 -11.17 -4.64 11.95
C LYS A 18 -11.96 -5.73 12.64
N ASN A 19 -12.87 -6.41 11.93
CA ASN A 19 -13.81 -7.36 12.54
C ASN A 19 -13.78 -8.76 11.90
N GLY A 20 -13.00 -8.96 10.82
CA GLY A 20 -12.86 -10.24 10.13
C GLY A 20 -14.08 -10.65 9.27
N GLU A 21 -15.11 -9.81 9.16
CA GLU A 21 -16.27 -10.12 8.32
C GLU A 21 -15.90 -10.22 6.84
N LYS A 22 -16.46 -11.24 6.17
CA LYS A 22 -16.25 -11.41 4.73
C LYS A 22 -16.90 -10.25 3.95
N LEU A 23 -16.13 -9.66 3.06
CA LEU A 23 -16.58 -8.57 2.20
C LEU A 23 -17.04 -9.10 0.84
N GLY A 24 -18.00 -8.38 0.24
CA GLY A 24 -18.49 -8.66 -1.11
C GLY A 24 -17.60 -8.07 -2.21
N VAL A 25 -18.10 -8.21 -3.43
CA VAL A 25 -17.47 -7.69 -4.66
C VAL A 25 -17.19 -6.19 -4.55
N ASP A 26 -16.08 -5.75 -5.14
CA ASP A 26 -15.59 -4.38 -5.18
C ASP A 26 -15.32 -3.71 -3.81
N LYS A 27 -15.39 -4.47 -2.72
CA LYS A 27 -15.00 -3.98 -1.40
C LYS A 27 -13.53 -4.30 -1.13
N ILE A 28 -12.77 -3.27 -0.76
CA ILE A 28 -11.35 -3.42 -0.40
C ILE A 28 -11.25 -3.92 1.05
N GLY A 29 -10.48 -4.97 1.24
CA GLY A 29 -10.20 -5.55 2.56
C GLY A 29 -8.95 -6.42 2.56
N MET A 30 -8.72 -7.10 3.68
CA MET A 30 -7.60 -8.02 3.86
C MET A 30 -7.76 -9.25 2.98
N ILE A 31 -6.71 -9.58 2.23
CA ILE A 31 -6.66 -10.83 1.46
C ILE A 31 -6.28 -11.95 2.42
N GLU A 32 -7.13 -12.96 2.50
CA GLU A 32 -6.87 -14.19 3.25
C GLU A 32 -6.92 -15.38 2.30
N ILE A 33 -5.97 -16.30 2.44
CA ILE A 33 -5.81 -17.46 1.56
C ILE A 33 -5.74 -18.76 2.35
N LYS A 34 -6.30 -19.85 1.78
CA LYS A 34 -6.22 -21.19 2.33
C LYS A 34 -6.12 -22.22 1.22
N GLY A 35 -5.16 -23.12 1.31
CA GLY A 35 -4.96 -24.18 0.32
C GLY A 35 -3.63 -24.90 0.50
N GLY A 36 -3.41 -25.93 -0.30
CA GLY A 36 -2.21 -26.79 -0.19
C GLY A 36 -0.89 -26.10 -0.52
N ASN A 37 -0.93 -24.92 -1.15
CA ASN A 37 0.26 -24.11 -1.47
C ASN A 37 0.62 -23.13 -0.36
N VAL A 38 -0.18 -23.03 0.69
CA VAL A 38 0.10 -22.16 1.84
C VAL A 38 1.04 -22.90 2.79
N PHE A 39 2.13 -22.24 3.18
CA PHE A 39 3.10 -22.81 4.13
C PHE A 39 2.44 -23.06 5.51
N SER A 40 3.01 -24.03 6.27
CA SER A 40 2.47 -24.42 7.58
C SER A 40 2.84 -23.45 8.72
N GLY A 41 3.77 -22.54 8.51
CA GLY A 41 4.18 -21.56 9.51
C GLY A 41 5.62 -21.09 9.37
N TYR A 42 5.98 -20.11 10.17
CA TYR A 42 7.35 -19.55 10.23
C TYR A 42 8.24 -20.44 11.10
N TRP A 43 9.43 -20.77 10.58
CA TRP A 43 10.41 -21.61 11.28
C TRP A 43 10.76 -21.03 12.66
N LYS A 44 10.56 -21.84 13.70
CA LYS A 44 10.82 -21.45 15.11
C LYS A 44 10.11 -20.18 15.60
N MET A 45 9.08 -19.69 14.91
CA MET A 45 8.34 -18.47 15.24
C MET A 45 6.85 -18.77 15.52
N LYS A 46 6.58 -19.61 16.52
CA LYS A 46 5.22 -20.07 16.84
C LYS A 46 4.22 -18.93 17.10
N LYS A 47 4.65 -17.88 17.83
CA LYS A 47 3.78 -16.72 18.10
C LYS A 47 3.36 -16.02 16.80
N GLN A 48 4.33 -15.75 15.91
CA GLN A 48 4.06 -15.12 14.62
C GLN A 48 3.20 -16.03 13.73
N THR A 49 3.47 -17.33 13.69
CA THR A 49 2.64 -18.30 12.96
C THR A 49 1.19 -18.22 13.44
N ASN A 50 0.95 -18.32 14.76
CA ASN A 50 -0.39 -18.28 15.32
C ASN A 50 -1.13 -16.97 15.00
N SER A 51 -0.44 -15.82 15.00
CA SER A 51 -1.04 -14.53 14.67
C SER A 51 -1.26 -14.30 13.18
N SER A 52 -0.63 -15.13 12.32
CA SER A 52 -0.74 -15.02 10.86
C SER A 52 -1.83 -15.91 10.27
N PHE A 53 -2.49 -16.73 11.08
CA PHE A 53 -3.59 -17.58 10.64
C PHE A 53 -4.86 -17.29 11.43
N THR A 54 -5.98 -17.31 10.73
CA THR A 54 -7.30 -17.23 11.37
C THR A 54 -7.68 -18.55 12.05
N LYS A 55 -8.68 -18.54 12.94
CA LYS A 55 -9.15 -19.76 13.64
C LYS A 55 -9.62 -20.85 12.68
N ASP A 56 -10.15 -20.50 11.52
CA ASP A 56 -10.62 -21.41 10.47
C ASP A 56 -9.55 -21.75 9.43
N GLY A 57 -8.27 -21.37 9.71
CA GLY A 57 -7.08 -21.82 8.99
C GLY A 57 -6.75 -21.04 7.71
N PHE A 58 -7.25 -19.82 7.54
CA PHE A 58 -6.79 -18.93 6.48
C PHE A 58 -5.53 -18.20 6.92
N PHE A 59 -4.56 -18.10 6.02
CA PHE A 59 -3.39 -17.25 6.18
C PHE A 59 -3.74 -15.79 5.85
N VAL A 60 -3.44 -14.88 6.77
CA VAL A 60 -3.61 -13.43 6.62
C VAL A 60 -2.38 -12.87 5.91
N THR A 61 -2.53 -12.47 4.65
CA THR A 61 -1.38 -12.10 3.80
C THR A 61 -0.74 -10.77 4.18
N GLY A 62 -1.49 -9.90 4.84
CA GLY A 62 -1.13 -8.51 5.07
C GLY A 62 -1.26 -7.63 3.82
N ASP A 63 -1.79 -8.17 2.73
CA ASP A 63 -2.13 -7.43 1.51
C ASP A 63 -3.61 -7.06 1.52
N LEU A 64 -3.91 -5.85 1.09
CA LEU A 64 -5.27 -5.38 0.83
C LEU A 64 -5.62 -5.60 -0.64
N GLY A 65 -6.83 -6.06 -0.89
CA GLY A 65 -7.31 -6.29 -2.24
C GLY A 65 -8.82 -6.33 -2.34
N LYS A 66 -9.31 -6.58 -3.54
CA LYS A 66 -10.73 -6.75 -3.84
C LYS A 66 -10.94 -7.72 -4.98
N PHE A 67 -12.10 -8.35 -5.00
CA PHE A 67 -12.60 -9.04 -6.20
C PHE A 67 -13.46 -8.09 -7.03
N SER A 68 -13.29 -8.13 -8.34
CA SER A 68 -14.23 -7.53 -9.29
C SER A 68 -15.47 -8.41 -9.50
N SER A 69 -16.51 -7.88 -10.16
CA SER A 69 -17.75 -8.60 -10.43
C SER A 69 -17.56 -9.85 -11.30
N ASP A 70 -16.55 -9.87 -12.14
CA ASP A 70 -16.14 -11.00 -12.98
C ASP A 70 -15.13 -11.94 -12.31
N GLY A 71 -14.87 -11.75 -10.99
CA GLY A 71 -14.11 -12.66 -10.15
C GLY A 71 -12.60 -12.45 -10.16
N TYR A 72 -12.06 -11.45 -10.85
CA TYR A 72 -10.63 -11.15 -10.80
C TYR A 72 -10.21 -10.55 -9.48
N LEU A 73 -9.10 -11.05 -8.92
CA LEU A 73 -8.46 -10.48 -7.73
C LEU A 73 -7.52 -9.35 -8.12
N SER A 74 -7.66 -8.20 -7.48
CA SER A 74 -6.71 -7.08 -7.57
C SER A 74 -6.07 -6.81 -6.21
N ILE A 75 -4.74 -6.68 -6.18
CA ILE A 75 -4.00 -6.24 -5.00
C ILE A 75 -3.89 -4.72 -5.03
N ILE A 76 -4.34 -4.07 -3.97
CA ILE A 76 -4.39 -2.61 -3.83
C ILE A 76 -3.15 -2.09 -3.10
N GLY A 77 -2.63 -2.84 -2.13
CA GLY A 77 -1.45 -2.46 -1.37
C GLY A 77 -1.24 -3.30 -0.13
N ARG A 78 -0.34 -2.85 0.75
CA ARG A 78 -0.11 -3.46 2.06
C ARG A 78 -0.94 -2.76 3.13
N ASP A 79 -1.53 -3.53 4.04
CA ASP A 79 -2.27 -2.99 5.19
C ASP A 79 -1.41 -2.05 6.05
N LYS A 80 -0.19 -2.46 6.36
CA LYS A 80 0.79 -1.65 7.13
C LYS A 80 1.26 -0.38 6.43
N ASP A 81 1.01 -0.24 5.13
CA ASP A 81 1.37 0.93 4.33
C ASP A 81 0.17 1.85 4.07
N LEU A 82 -1.03 1.43 4.47
CA LEU A 82 -2.23 2.25 4.41
C LEU A 82 -2.02 3.55 5.17
N ILE A 83 -2.36 4.67 4.56
CA ILE A 83 -2.29 6.00 5.17
C ILE A 83 -3.70 6.40 5.58
N ILE A 84 -3.86 6.89 6.81
CA ILE A 84 -5.15 7.39 7.31
C ILE A 84 -5.06 8.91 7.42
N SER A 85 -5.51 9.60 6.38
CA SER A 85 -5.47 11.06 6.30
C SER A 85 -6.86 11.66 6.49
N GLY A 86 -7.05 12.40 7.56
CA GLY A 86 -8.36 12.97 7.92
C GLY A 86 -9.46 11.92 8.11
N GLY A 87 -9.11 10.73 8.63
CA GLY A 87 -10.04 9.61 8.81
C GLY A 87 -10.35 8.82 7.54
N LEU A 88 -9.74 9.19 6.38
CA LEU A 88 -9.95 8.53 5.09
C LEU A 88 -8.75 7.69 4.67
N ASN A 89 -9.02 6.53 4.10
CA ASN A 89 -7.99 5.61 3.63
C ASN A 89 -7.35 6.10 2.33
N VAL A 90 -6.03 6.22 2.33
CA VAL A 90 -5.22 6.50 1.15
C VAL A 90 -4.30 5.31 0.90
N TYR A 91 -4.44 4.70 -0.26
CA TYR A 91 -3.60 3.59 -0.68
C TYR A 91 -2.38 4.14 -1.43
N PRO A 92 -1.15 4.01 -0.88
CA PRO A 92 0.05 4.60 -1.49
C PRO A 92 0.23 4.25 -2.95
N LYS A 93 -0.07 3.02 -3.33
CA LYS A 93 0.12 2.53 -4.72
C LYS A 93 -0.75 3.28 -5.74
N GLU A 94 -1.95 3.71 -5.35
CA GLU A 94 -2.83 4.53 -6.20
C GLU A 94 -2.17 5.85 -6.57
N VAL A 95 -1.52 6.49 -5.61
CA VAL A 95 -0.81 7.76 -5.81
C VAL A 95 0.48 7.52 -6.59
N GLU A 96 1.28 6.51 -6.23
CA GLU A 96 2.53 6.15 -6.90
C GLU A 96 2.32 5.88 -8.40
N ILE A 97 1.27 5.13 -8.78
CA ILE A 97 0.97 4.87 -10.19
C ILE A 97 0.79 6.16 -10.99
N LEU A 98 0.19 7.19 -10.40
CA LEU A 98 0.01 8.48 -11.08
C LEU A 98 1.30 9.30 -11.13
N LEU A 99 2.12 9.22 -10.09
CA LEU A 99 3.43 9.89 -10.05
C LEU A 99 4.38 9.27 -11.07
N ASP A 100 4.43 7.94 -11.15
CA ASP A 100 5.29 7.16 -12.04
C ASP A 100 4.89 7.30 -13.53
N GLN A 101 3.71 7.87 -13.84
CA GLN A 101 3.33 8.24 -15.22
C GLN A 101 4.10 9.45 -15.76
N ASN A 102 4.72 10.27 -14.91
CA ASN A 102 5.53 11.39 -15.37
C ASN A 102 6.89 10.86 -15.87
N PRO A 103 7.29 11.15 -17.11
CA PRO A 103 8.53 10.62 -17.69
C PRO A 103 9.80 11.08 -16.97
N ASN A 104 9.73 12.18 -16.21
CA ASN A 104 10.84 12.71 -15.43
C ASN A 104 10.96 12.04 -14.04
N VAL A 105 9.99 11.20 -13.63
CA VAL A 105 10.03 10.43 -12.40
C VAL A 105 10.60 9.05 -12.71
N LYS A 106 11.73 8.72 -12.09
CA LYS A 106 12.33 7.39 -12.21
C LYS A 106 11.57 6.36 -11.35
N GLU A 107 11.31 6.75 -10.12
CA GLU A 107 10.55 5.95 -9.16
C GLU A 107 9.98 6.84 -8.06
N SER A 108 8.90 6.39 -7.46
CA SER A 108 8.26 7.07 -6.34
C SER A 108 7.95 6.13 -5.19
N ALA A 109 7.86 6.68 -4.00
CA ALA A 109 7.30 6.01 -2.82
C ALA A 109 6.41 7.00 -2.07
N VAL A 110 5.21 6.57 -1.73
CA VAL A 110 4.26 7.38 -0.96
C VAL A 110 4.13 6.82 0.44
N ILE A 111 4.23 7.70 1.44
CA ILE A 111 4.18 7.35 2.85
C ILE A 111 3.21 8.27 3.61
N GLY A 112 2.67 7.78 4.72
CA GLY A 112 2.02 8.60 5.73
C GLY A 112 3.04 9.10 6.73
N VAL A 113 2.95 10.37 7.10
CA VAL A 113 3.80 11.01 8.10
C VAL A 113 2.89 11.71 9.11
N PRO A 114 3.17 11.67 10.42
CA PRO A 114 2.35 12.31 11.43
C PRO A 114 2.03 13.78 11.09
N HIS A 115 0.78 14.19 11.32
CA HIS A 115 0.31 15.55 11.09
C HIS A 115 -0.81 15.89 12.07
N ARG A 116 -0.71 17.04 12.73
CA ARG A 116 -1.61 17.44 13.81
C ARG A 116 -3.10 17.49 13.41
N ASP A 117 -3.41 17.93 12.19
CA ASP A 117 -4.80 18.12 11.74
C ASP A 117 -5.37 16.90 11.02
N PHE A 118 -4.54 16.06 10.41
CA PHE A 118 -4.97 14.94 9.57
C PHE A 118 -4.69 13.56 10.18
N GLY A 119 -4.02 13.48 11.33
CA GLY A 119 -3.46 12.25 11.85
C GLY A 119 -2.22 11.86 11.05
N GLU A 120 -2.39 11.58 9.74
CA GLU A 120 -1.29 11.40 8.80
C GLU A 120 -1.45 12.32 7.57
N ALA A 121 -0.35 12.93 7.14
CA ALA A 121 -0.25 13.59 5.84
C ALA A 121 0.37 12.66 4.80
N VAL A 122 -0.16 12.71 3.59
CA VAL A 122 0.41 12.00 2.44
C VAL A 122 1.69 12.73 2.00
N VAL A 123 2.81 12.01 1.93
CA VAL A 123 4.11 12.54 1.48
C VAL A 123 4.62 11.67 0.32
N ALA A 124 4.99 12.31 -0.78
CA ALA A 124 5.59 11.66 -1.94
C ALA A 124 7.12 11.83 -1.89
N ILE A 125 7.84 10.71 -1.95
CA ILE A 125 9.29 10.66 -2.05
C ILE A 125 9.62 10.26 -3.49
N ILE A 126 10.38 11.08 -4.20
CA ILE A 126 10.60 10.94 -5.65
C ILE A 126 12.09 10.89 -5.96
N VAL A 127 12.45 9.95 -6.82
CA VAL A 127 13.77 9.91 -7.47
C VAL A 127 13.61 10.41 -8.90
N ALA A 128 14.40 11.43 -9.26
CA ALA A 128 14.39 12.05 -10.59
C ALA A 128 15.76 12.61 -10.92
N ASP A 129 16.13 12.59 -12.21
CA ASP A 129 17.39 13.20 -12.68
C ASP A 129 17.27 14.72 -12.74
N ASN A 130 16.20 15.22 -13.38
CA ASN A 130 15.93 16.64 -13.52
C ASN A 130 14.78 17.03 -12.57
N LYS A 131 15.10 17.88 -11.60
CA LYS A 131 14.14 18.35 -10.59
C LYS A 131 13.55 19.73 -10.91
N LYS A 132 14.06 20.40 -11.99
CA LYS A 132 13.61 21.74 -12.34
C LYS A 132 12.15 21.73 -12.77
N ASN A 133 11.31 22.48 -12.07
CA ASN A 133 9.85 22.57 -12.26
C ASN A 133 9.07 21.25 -12.05
N LEU A 134 9.73 20.14 -11.71
CA LEU A 134 9.08 18.82 -11.65
C LEU A 134 7.99 18.75 -10.57
N GLU A 135 8.15 19.44 -9.43
CA GLU A 135 7.11 19.51 -8.39
C GLU A 135 5.83 20.16 -8.91
N ILE A 136 5.96 21.24 -9.71
CA ILE A 136 4.81 21.94 -10.32
C ILE A 136 4.14 21.05 -11.36
N GLU A 137 4.91 20.38 -12.20
CA GLU A 137 4.42 19.44 -13.22
C GLU A 137 3.62 18.29 -12.57
N ILE A 138 4.20 17.65 -11.56
CA ILE A 138 3.55 16.57 -10.81
C ILE A 138 2.25 17.06 -10.17
N THR A 139 2.32 18.16 -9.42
CA THR A 139 1.15 18.72 -8.74
C THR A 139 0.02 19.02 -9.73
N SER A 140 0.35 19.59 -10.87
CA SER A 140 -0.61 19.87 -11.95
C SER A 140 -1.22 18.59 -12.54
N SER A 141 -0.37 17.57 -12.79
CA SER A 141 -0.79 16.31 -13.42
C SER A 141 -1.76 15.48 -12.56
N ILE A 142 -1.62 15.55 -11.23
CA ILE A 142 -2.49 14.82 -10.29
C ILE A 142 -3.68 15.64 -9.80
N LYS A 143 -3.74 16.96 -10.09
CA LYS A 143 -4.73 17.90 -9.55
C LYS A 143 -6.17 17.42 -9.70
N ASN A 144 -6.52 16.93 -10.90
CA ASN A 144 -7.87 16.47 -11.25
C ASN A 144 -8.03 14.94 -11.25
N LYS A 145 -6.95 14.20 -10.94
CA LYS A 145 -6.96 12.73 -10.93
C LYS A 145 -7.10 12.15 -9.52
N LEU A 146 -6.77 12.93 -8.50
CA LEU A 146 -6.85 12.51 -7.11
C LEU A 146 -7.79 13.41 -6.31
N ALA A 147 -8.54 12.80 -5.40
CA ALA A 147 -9.26 13.52 -4.36
C ALA A 147 -8.28 14.30 -3.47
N ASN A 148 -8.72 15.44 -2.90
CA ASN A 148 -7.83 16.35 -2.18
C ASN A 148 -7.09 15.70 -0.99
N PHE A 149 -7.73 14.77 -0.28
CA PHE A 149 -7.11 14.07 0.85
C PHE A 149 -6.04 13.05 0.43
N LYS A 150 -6.03 12.61 -0.85
CA LYS A 150 -5.03 11.70 -1.41
C LYS A 150 -3.82 12.41 -1.99
N LYS A 151 -3.92 13.72 -2.23
CA LYS A 151 -2.82 14.51 -2.81
C LYS A 151 -1.68 14.65 -1.81
N PRO A 152 -0.42 14.44 -2.24
CA PRO A 152 0.73 14.71 -1.38
C PRO A 152 0.72 16.13 -0.83
N LYS A 153 0.87 16.27 0.48
CA LYS A 153 1.06 17.57 1.15
C LYS A 153 2.49 18.08 1.01
N LYS A 154 3.42 17.14 0.76
CA LYS A 154 4.83 17.45 0.50
C LYS A 154 5.38 16.48 -0.53
N ILE A 155 6.21 17.00 -1.42
CA ILE A 155 7.03 16.24 -2.37
C ILE A 155 8.48 16.43 -1.96
N ILE A 156 9.21 15.32 -1.82
CA ILE A 156 10.61 15.31 -1.42
C ILE A 156 11.40 14.56 -2.49
N PHE A 157 12.47 15.19 -2.98
CA PHE A 157 13.37 14.60 -3.95
C PHE A 157 14.60 14.02 -3.27
N ILE A 158 14.89 12.76 -3.53
CA ILE A 158 16.08 12.06 -3.04
C ILE A 158 16.87 11.45 -4.20
N SER A 159 18.09 10.99 -3.93
CA SER A 159 18.93 10.34 -4.94
C SER A 159 18.50 8.91 -5.22
N GLU A 160 18.08 8.18 -4.18
CA GLU A 160 17.65 6.79 -4.29
C GLU A 160 16.68 6.42 -3.17
N LEU A 161 15.75 5.48 -3.44
CA LEU A 161 14.86 4.92 -2.42
C LEU A 161 15.61 3.84 -1.61
N PRO A 162 15.47 3.83 -0.27
CA PRO A 162 16.07 2.79 0.56
C PRO A 162 15.45 1.42 0.26
N ARG A 163 16.28 0.43 -0.01
CA ARG A 163 15.86 -0.93 -0.35
C ARG A 163 16.45 -1.95 0.62
N ASN A 164 15.75 -3.06 0.79
CA ASN A 164 16.29 -4.22 1.48
C ASN A 164 17.16 -5.07 0.53
N ALA A 165 17.78 -6.15 1.05
CA ALA A 165 18.60 -7.07 0.26
C ALA A 165 17.85 -7.74 -0.91
N MET A 166 16.52 -7.77 -0.87
CA MET A 166 15.67 -8.29 -1.96
C MET A 166 15.23 -7.21 -2.96
N GLY A 167 15.78 -5.99 -2.89
CA GLY A 167 15.43 -4.87 -3.76
C GLY A 167 14.10 -4.17 -3.43
N LYS A 168 13.38 -4.57 -2.36
CA LYS A 168 12.09 -3.97 -2.00
C LYS A 168 12.27 -2.65 -1.26
N VAL A 169 11.53 -1.61 -1.65
CA VAL A 169 11.53 -0.30 -1.00
C VAL A 169 11.11 -0.43 0.47
N GLN A 170 11.91 0.15 1.35
CA GLN A 170 11.70 0.15 2.80
C GLN A 170 10.92 1.41 3.24
N LYS A 171 9.60 1.43 3.02
CA LYS A 171 8.73 2.57 3.40
C LYS A 171 8.82 2.90 4.89
N GLN A 172 8.99 1.90 5.76
CA GLN A 172 9.17 2.15 7.19
C GLN A 172 10.43 2.98 7.49
N LYS A 173 11.52 2.76 6.75
CA LYS A 173 12.73 3.58 6.89
C LYS A 173 12.47 5.03 6.48
N LEU A 174 11.73 5.24 5.39
CA LEU A 174 11.31 6.59 4.98
C LEU A 174 10.41 7.27 6.02
N ARG A 175 9.43 6.56 6.58
CA ARG A 175 8.60 7.10 7.68
C ARG A 175 9.44 7.54 8.87
N ASN A 176 10.42 6.75 9.26
CA ASN A 176 11.30 7.09 10.39
C ASN A 176 12.15 8.34 10.09
N ILE A 177 12.66 8.48 8.86
CA ILE A 177 13.48 9.64 8.44
C ILE A 177 12.65 10.93 8.46
N TYR A 178 11.38 10.87 8.03
CA TYR A 178 10.53 12.04 7.86
C TYR A 178 9.46 12.19 8.96
N ASN A 179 9.63 11.48 10.09
CA ASN A 179 8.62 11.44 11.15
C ASN A 179 8.24 12.83 11.68
N ASN A 180 9.18 13.77 11.75
CA ASN A 180 9.01 15.13 12.29
C ASN A 180 8.85 16.18 11.17
N LEU A 181 8.41 15.79 9.97
CA LEU A 181 8.35 16.69 8.81
C LEU A 181 7.37 17.85 8.98
N PHE A 182 6.34 17.69 9.81
CA PHE A 182 5.26 18.64 10.02
C PHE A 182 5.17 19.14 11.48
N ASP A 183 6.22 18.89 12.29
CA ASP A 183 6.37 19.41 13.65
C ASP A 183 6.77 20.88 13.67
#